data_44a72921103cde7e9fd644c097fc7852
#
_entry.id   44a72921103cde7e9fd644c097fc7852
#
_cell.length_a   1.000
_cell.length_b   1.000
_cell.length_c   1.000
_cell.angle_alpha   90.00
_cell.angle_beta   90.00
_cell.angle_gamma   90.00
#
_symmetry.space_group_name_H-M   'P 1'
#
loop_
_entity.id
_entity.type
_entity.pdbx_description
1 polymer ?
#
loop_
_entity_poly.entity_id
_entity_poly.type
_entity_poly.pdbx_seq_one_letter_code
_entity_poly.pdbx_strand_id
1 'polypeptide(L)'
;MKRELLKVDAEKVLKYTVLIYTQKGESVSSETLIKNYPEEITFSSAKVRYIMTNLEKKDFLTKPHFSSGRIPTPKGLNYYANYLSITYEQKFLTQLNAKLSRKNDDIDLTVEQAVKVITEMTDFTIVTKSSIKLKNIQLVPLDETKVTVVLVVSTGDVYSKIMNISQGIKLQDLRIAIRIFNERLLDIDLEQIPKFIYTLAEVLAQEVKNYQDVINSFISQVFNEKLKIYMQNKVYGKNNLILKEEIDRKSLSEMLNLIENFSVWEKLEETADEQQNLKISIDSSRTYMSKKIESKSNTTEISILSTSATDYDKMKTALNVLEMILKKGKK
;
A
#
# COMPACT_ATOMS: atom_id res chain seq x y z
N MET A 1 -1.64 -10.28 17.03
CA MET A 1 -0.69 -11.15 17.76
C MET A 1 -0.16 -10.39 18.96
N LYS A 2 -0.22 -10.91 20.21
CA LYS A 2 0.36 -10.22 21.38
C LYS A 2 1.88 -10.09 21.18
N ARG A 3 2.44 -8.89 21.41
CA ARG A 3 3.88 -8.62 21.37
C ARG A 3 4.60 -9.59 22.31
N GLU A 4 5.48 -10.43 21.79
CA GLU A 4 6.42 -11.19 22.60
C GLU A 4 7.53 -10.23 23.04
N LEU A 5 7.48 -9.76 24.29
CA LEU A 5 8.46 -8.82 24.81
C LEU A 5 9.82 -9.50 24.96
N LEU A 6 10.79 -9.03 24.20
CA LEU A 6 12.20 -9.40 24.39
C LEU A 6 12.82 -8.56 25.53
N LYS A 7 13.83 -9.13 26.18
CA LYS A 7 14.65 -8.35 27.14
C LYS A 7 15.49 -7.32 26.38
N VAL A 8 15.80 -6.18 26.97
CA VAL A 8 16.56 -5.07 26.35
C VAL A 8 17.86 -5.55 25.71
N ASP A 9 18.64 -6.42 26.38
CA ASP A 9 19.88 -6.97 25.80
C ASP A 9 19.60 -7.80 24.53
N ALA A 10 18.49 -8.55 24.49
CA ALA A 10 18.10 -9.35 23.35
C ALA A 10 17.60 -8.48 22.19
N GLU A 11 16.85 -7.41 22.48
CA GLU A 11 16.46 -6.41 21.48
C GLU A 11 17.68 -5.74 20.83
N LYS A 12 18.68 -5.36 21.64
CA LYS A 12 19.94 -4.81 21.11
C LYS A 12 20.65 -5.79 20.18
N VAL A 13 20.85 -7.03 20.61
CA VAL A 13 21.52 -8.04 19.80
C VAL A 13 20.75 -8.32 18.51
N LEU A 14 19.42 -8.44 18.58
CA LEU A 14 18.58 -8.63 17.38
C LEU A 14 18.68 -7.44 16.44
N LYS A 15 18.55 -6.21 16.97
CA LYS A 15 18.62 -4.96 16.20
C LYS A 15 19.89 -4.91 15.34
N TYR A 16 21.04 -5.05 15.99
CA TYR A 16 22.32 -4.90 15.28
C TYR A 16 22.65 -6.11 14.41
N THR A 17 22.12 -7.30 14.73
CA THR A 17 22.18 -8.45 13.83
C THR A 17 21.41 -8.19 12.54
N VAL A 18 20.19 -7.64 12.62
CA VAL A 18 19.38 -7.28 11.44
C VAL A 18 20.09 -6.20 10.63
N LEU A 19 20.61 -5.15 11.24
CA LEU A 19 21.32 -4.06 10.54
C LEU A 19 22.53 -4.57 9.73
N ILE A 20 23.35 -5.46 10.32
CA ILE A 20 24.49 -6.04 9.59
C ILE A 20 24.02 -6.94 8.45
N TYR A 21 23.00 -7.77 8.73
CA TYR A 21 22.45 -8.69 7.72
C TYR A 21 21.87 -7.95 6.51
N THR A 22 21.09 -6.91 6.73
CA THR A 22 20.49 -6.12 5.64
C THR A 22 21.51 -5.34 4.82
N GLN A 23 22.67 -5.01 5.41
CA GLN A 23 23.74 -4.31 4.71
C GLN A 23 24.65 -5.23 3.91
N LYS A 24 24.90 -6.44 4.41
CA LYS A 24 25.94 -7.35 3.86
C LYS A 24 25.38 -8.63 3.21
N GLY A 25 24.15 -9.01 3.53
CA GLY A 25 23.55 -10.28 3.08
C GLY A 25 24.16 -11.53 3.73
N GLU A 26 25.02 -11.40 4.74
CA GLU A 26 25.80 -12.47 5.32
C GLU A 26 25.39 -12.82 6.75
N SER A 27 25.71 -14.03 7.19
CA SER A 27 25.49 -14.45 8.57
C SER A 27 26.37 -13.67 9.56
N VAL A 28 25.83 -13.31 10.72
CA VAL A 28 26.46 -12.45 11.71
C VAL A 28 26.95 -13.28 12.90
N SER A 29 28.26 -13.24 13.16
CA SER A 29 28.88 -13.86 14.34
C SER A 29 28.84 -12.89 15.55
N SER A 30 29.03 -13.42 16.77
CA SER A 30 29.17 -12.59 17.98
C SER A 30 30.34 -11.60 17.88
N GLU A 31 31.44 -12.01 17.23
CA GLU A 31 32.61 -11.16 17.01
C GLU A 31 32.35 -10.07 15.99
N THR A 32 31.69 -10.42 14.87
CA THR A 32 31.25 -9.45 13.85
C THR A 32 30.33 -8.39 14.47
N LEU A 33 29.42 -8.79 15.34
CA LEU A 33 28.50 -7.87 15.99
C LEU A 33 29.25 -6.85 16.88
N ILE A 34 30.13 -7.32 17.74
CA ILE A 34 30.93 -6.48 18.66
C ILE A 34 31.85 -5.54 17.87
N LYS A 35 32.49 -6.07 16.80
CA LYS A 35 33.41 -5.29 15.96
C LYS A 35 32.71 -4.13 15.25
N ASN A 36 31.48 -4.33 14.77
CA ASN A 36 30.75 -3.30 14.05
C ASN A 36 30.06 -2.28 14.97
N TYR A 37 29.71 -2.68 16.19
CA TYR A 37 28.95 -1.86 17.16
C TYR A 37 29.54 -1.94 18.57
N PRO A 38 30.82 -1.53 18.76
CA PRO A 38 31.51 -1.68 20.07
C PRO A 38 30.92 -0.79 21.17
N GLU A 39 30.34 0.36 20.80
CA GLU A 39 29.75 1.29 21.80
C GLU A 39 28.38 0.82 22.25
N GLU A 40 27.60 0.17 21.38
CA GLU A 40 26.24 -0.28 21.67
C GLU A 40 26.21 -1.69 22.25
N ILE A 41 27.14 -2.57 21.83
CA ILE A 41 27.27 -3.95 22.31
C ILE A 41 28.45 -4.07 23.22
N THR A 42 28.26 -3.63 24.43
CA THR A 42 29.29 -3.67 25.52
C THR A 42 29.41 -5.04 26.20
N PHE A 43 28.82 -6.08 25.63
CA PHE A 43 28.82 -7.44 26.19
C PHE A 43 30.03 -8.24 25.73
N SER A 44 30.44 -9.23 26.54
CA SER A 44 31.42 -10.21 26.08
C SER A 44 30.91 -11.06 24.94
N SER A 45 31.79 -11.57 24.09
CA SER A 45 31.44 -12.47 22.99
C SER A 45 30.64 -13.70 23.46
N ALA A 46 30.99 -14.23 24.63
CA ALA A 46 30.24 -15.33 25.25
C ALA A 46 28.80 -14.93 25.62
N LYS A 47 28.57 -13.74 26.18
CA LYS A 47 27.22 -13.24 26.47
C LYS A 47 26.43 -12.98 25.20
N VAL A 48 27.03 -12.40 24.16
CA VAL A 48 26.36 -12.20 22.85
C VAL A 48 25.96 -13.54 22.26
N ARG A 49 26.84 -14.54 22.25
CA ARG A 49 26.55 -15.89 21.76
C ARG A 49 25.41 -16.55 22.50
N TYR A 50 25.37 -16.41 23.85
CA TYR A 50 24.27 -16.90 24.68
C TYR A 50 22.92 -16.23 24.30
N ILE A 51 22.91 -14.90 24.11
CA ILE A 51 21.71 -14.16 23.70
C ILE A 51 21.25 -14.60 22.32
N MET A 52 22.17 -14.73 21.34
CA MET A 52 21.86 -15.22 19.99
C MET A 52 21.26 -16.62 20.02
N THR A 53 21.77 -17.51 20.89
CA THR A 53 21.21 -18.86 21.05
C THR A 53 19.78 -18.83 21.62
N ASN A 54 19.50 -17.91 22.55
CA ASN A 54 18.15 -17.75 23.07
C ASN A 54 17.19 -17.15 22.04
N LEU A 55 17.65 -16.21 21.21
CA LEU A 55 16.88 -15.68 20.08
C LEU A 55 16.60 -16.73 19.02
N GLU A 56 17.56 -17.65 18.79
CA GLU A 56 17.40 -18.82 17.91
C GLU A 56 16.32 -19.77 18.44
N LYS A 57 16.36 -20.12 19.73
CA LYS A 57 15.33 -20.96 20.36
C LYS A 57 13.92 -20.36 20.29
N LYS A 58 13.81 -19.04 20.21
CA LYS A 58 12.56 -18.29 20.10
C LYS A 58 12.18 -17.97 18.65
N ASP A 59 12.93 -18.51 17.69
CA ASP A 59 12.73 -18.33 16.26
C ASP A 59 12.86 -16.87 15.76
N PHE A 60 13.67 -16.04 16.42
CA PHE A 60 14.03 -14.71 15.90
C PHE A 60 15.29 -14.73 15.04
N LEU A 61 16.17 -15.67 15.28
CA LEU A 61 17.39 -15.93 14.51
C LEU A 61 17.45 -17.39 14.08
N THR A 62 18.22 -17.68 13.05
CA THR A 62 18.51 -19.06 12.63
C THR A 62 19.96 -19.18 12.17
N LYS A 63 20.49 -20.41 12.12
CA LYS A 63 21.80 -20.72 11.55
C LYS A 63 21.62 -21.24 10.12
N PRO A 64 22.21 -20.62 9.09
CA PRO A 64 22.21 -21.19 7.75
C PRO A 64 22.99 -22.52 7.69
N HIS A 65 24.13 -22.60 8.42
CA HIS A 65 24.98 -23.80 8.53
C HIS A 65 25.50 -23.94 9.97
N PHE A 66 25.89 -25.16 10.35
CA PHE A 66 26.33 -25.49 11.73
C PHE A 66 27.45 -24.61 12.27
N SER A 67 28.45 -24.25 11.42
CA SER A 67 29.60 -23.41 11.78
C SER A 67 29.42 -21.91 11.49
N SER A 68 28.29 -21.52 10.91
CA SER A 68 28.03 -20.13 10.52
C SER A 68 27.56 -19.27 11.70
N GLY A 69 27.62 -17.95 11.49
CA GLY A 69 26.92 -16.98 12.34
C GLY A 69 25.40 -17.19 12.30
N ARG A 70 24.64 -16.18 12.61
CA ARG A 70 23.17 -16.24 12.56
C ARG A 70 22.63 -15.23 11.58
N ILE A 71 21.49 -15.58 11.00
CA ILE A 71 20.68 -14.66 10.18
C ILE A 71 19.32 -14.47 10.86
N PRO A 72 18.68 -13.32 10.67
CA PRO A 72 17.32 -13.11 11.18
C PRO A 72 16.33 -13.98 10.38
N THR A 73 15.36 -14.54 11.11
CA THR A 73 14.19 -15.19 10.51
C THR A 73 13.17 -14.15 10.07
N PRO A 74 12.13 -14.51 9.28
CA PRO A 74 11.01 -13.62 9.01
C PRO A 74 10.37 -13.04 10.30
N LYS A 75 10.28 -13.83 11.37
CA LYS A 75 9.81 -13.37 12.69
C LYS A 75 10.73 -12.31 13.28
N GLY A 76 12.05 -12.51 13.20
CA GLY A 76 13.06 -11.53 13.65
C GLY A 76 13.02 -10.23 12.88
N LEU A 77 12.89 -10.31 11.56
CA LEU A 77 12.77 -9.15 10.67
C LEU A 77 11.47 -8.37 10.93
N ASN A 78 10.35 -9.06 11.09
CA ASN A 78 9.07 -8.43 11.46
C ASN A 78 9.15 -7.74 12.83
N TYR A 79 9.79 -8.35 13.81
CA TYR A 79 9.99 -7.73 15.13
C TYR A 79 10.83 -6.45 15.02
N TYR A 80 11.94 -6.50 14.28
CA TYR A 80 12.78 -5.34 14.03
C TYR A 80 12.00 -4.21 13.37
N ALA A 81 11.34 -4.49 12.26
CA ALA A 81 10.60 -3.50 11.47
C ALA A 81 9.47 -2.83 12.27
N ASN A 82 8.79 -3.59 13.14
CA ASN A 82 7.69 -3.04 13.95
C ASN A 82 8.18 -2.25 15.16
N TYR A 83 9.22 -2.74 15.88
CA TYR A 83 9.54 -2.26 17.24
C TYR A 83 10.93 -1.65 17.40
N LEU A 84 11.90 -1.98 16.55
CA LEU A 84 13.30 -1.59 16.72
C LEU A 84 13.83 -0.64 15.63
N SER A 85 13.10 -0.50 14.54
CA SER A 85 13.48 0.37 13.43
C SER A 85 13.46 1.85 13.84
N ILE A 86 14.42 2.61 13.32
CA ILE A 86 14.57 4.05 13.55
C ILE A 86 14.18 4.79 12.28
N THR A 87 13.46 5.91 12.42
CA THR A 87 13.09 6.76 11.31
C THR A 87 13.86 8.09 11.35
N TYR A 88 14.14 8.67 10.17
CA TYR A 88 14.95 9.88 10.03
C TYR A 88 14.36 10.84 8.98
N GLU A 89 13.08 11.16 9.14
CA GLU A 89 12.26 11.90 8.18
C GLU A 89 12.87 13.24 7.77
N GLN A 90 13.41 14.02 8.72
CA GLN A 90 14.00 15.33 8.45
C GLN A 90 15.18 15.25 7.47
N LYS A 91 16.11 14.29 7.72
CA LYS A 91 17.25 14.05 6.84
C LYS A 91 16.81 13.58 5.47
N PHE A 92 15.84 12.68 5.44
CA PHE A 92 15.30 12.13 4.20
C PHE A 92 14.57 13.20 3.36
N LEU A 93 13.77 14.07 4.00
CA LEU A 93 13.11 15.22 3.34
C LEU A 93 14.13 16.18 2.75
N THR A 94 15.21 16.48 3.46
CA THR A 94 16.28 17.35 2.95
C THR A 94 16.89 16.76 1.68
N GLN A 95 17.18 15.46 1.65
CA GLN A 95 17.72 14.77 0.49
C GLN A 95 16.71 14.74 -0.68
N LEU A 96 15.44 14.48 -0.39
CA LEU A 96 14.35 14.47 -1.36
C LEU A 96 14.20 15.85 -2.01
N ASN A 97 14.12 16.91 -1.20
CA ASN A 97 14.00 18.29 -1.69
C ASN A 97 15.21 18.71 -2.53
N ALA A 98 16.43 18.35 -2.13
CA ALA A 98 17.63 18.64 -2.90
C ALA A 98 17.63 17.96 -4.30
N LYS A 99 17.03 16.79 -4.44
CA LYS A 99 16.88 16.13 -5.75
C LYS A 99 15.75 16.72 -6.58
N LEU A 100 14.66 17.14 -5.95
CA LEU A 100 13.53 17.79 -6.63
C LEU A 100 13.89 19.17 -7.14
N SER A 101 14.57 20.00 -6.34
CA SER A 101 15.01 21.35 -6.73
C SER A 101 15.97 21.34 -7.93
N ARG A 102 16.69 20.26 -8.16
CA ARG A 102 17.52 20.09 -9.36
C ARG A 102 16.71 19.84 -10.65
N LYS A 103 15.45 19.43 -10.51
CA LYS A 103 14.59 19.10 -11.65
C LYS A 103 13.64 20.25 -12.06
N ASN A 104 13.26 21.16 -11.12
CA ASN A 104 12.37 22.31 -11.43
C ASN A 104 12.38 23.35 -10.30
N ASP A 105 12.43 24.63 -10.65
CA ASP A 105 12.58 25.75 -9.70
C ASP A 105 11.30 26.18 -8.96
N ASP A 106 10.11 25.67 -9.31
CA ASP A 106 8.85 26.20 -8.75
C ASP A 106 7.73 25.16 -8.77
N ILE A 107 7.74 24.19 -7.84
CA ILE A 107 6.66 23.18 -7.78
C ILE A 107 6.25 22.86 -6.34
N ASP A 108 4.97 23.04 -6.06
CA ASP A 108 4.30 22.38 -4.93
C ASP A 108 4.54 20.88 -5.02
N LEU A 109 5.21 20.33 -4.01
CA LEU A 109 5.62 18.93 -3.96
C LEU A 109 4.41 18.00 -3.98
N THR A 110 4.10 17.41 -5.12
CA THR A 110 3.05 16.42 -5.23
C THR A 110 3.53 15.04 -4.76
N VAL A 111 2.62 14.22 -4.26
CA VAL A 111 2.91 12.83 -3.85
C VAL A 111 3.52 12.05 -5.01
N GLU A 112 3.02 12.24 -6.22
CA GLU A 112 3.51 11.54 -7.41
C GLU A 112 4.98 11.87 -7.73
N GLN A 113 5.37 13.15 -7.62
CA GLN A 113 6.75 13.56 -7.81
C GLN A 113 7.66 13.00 -6.70
N ALA A 114 7.20 13.06 -5.44
CA ALA A 114 7.94 12.49 -4.32
C ALA A 114 8.17 10.99 -4.49
N VAL A 115 7.12 10.23 -4.86
CA VAL A 115 7.22 8.79 -5.09
C VAL A 115 8.21 8.46 -6.21
N LYS A 116 8.18 9.17 -7.34
CA LYS A 116 9.14 8.97 -8.44
C LYS A 116 10.60 9.18 -7.98
N VAL A 117 10.86 10.25 -7.25
CA VAL A 117 12.21 10.53 -6.75
C VAL A 117 12.63 9.52 -5.67
N ILE A 118 11.72 9.10 -4.80
CA ILE A 118 12.02 8.09 -3.77
C ILE A 118 12.36 6.75 -4.41
N THR A 119 11.65 6.30 -5.44
CA THR A 119 11.97 5.05 -6.15
C THR A 119 13.33 5.10 -6.85
N GLU A 120 13.76 6.29 -7.35
CA GLU A 120 15.10 6.50 -7.91
C GLU A 120 16.21 6.50 -6.83
N MET A 121 15.85 6.87 -5.57
CA MET A 121 16.81 6.96 -4.45
C MET A 121 16.98 5.66 -3.67
N THR A 122 16.07 4.71 -3.82
CA THR A 122 15.90 3.66 -2.81
C THR A 122 15.68 2.28 -3.39
N ASP A 123 15.79 1.95 -4.58
CA ASP A 123 15.50 0.62 -5.16
C ASP A 123 14.17 -0.02 -4.68
N PHE A 124 13.25 0.79 -4.13
CA PHE A 124 11.94 0.32 -3.72
C PHE A 124 10.95 0.37 -4.87
N THR A 125 9.97 -0.53 -4.84
CA THR A 125 8.75 -0.39 -5.63
C THR A 125 7.68 0.19 -4.74
N ILE A 126 7.06 1.28 -5.19
CA ILE A 126 6.02 1.98 -4.44
C ILE A 126 4.71 1.90 -5.22
N VAL A 127 3.66 1.54 -4.50
CA VAL A 127 2.29 1.45 -5.03
C VAL A 127 1.44 2.47 -4.31
N THR A 128 0.69 3.25 -5.05
CA THR A 128 -0.32 4.15 -4.49
C THR A 128 -1.69 3.81 -5.04
N LYS A 129 -2.67 3.74 -4.16
CA LYS A 129 -4.08 3.56 -4.50
C LYS A 129 -4.90 4.60 -3.75
N SER A 130 -5.62 5.45 -4.46
CA SER A 130 -6.52 6.42 -3.84
C SER A 130 -7.95 5.95 -3.99
N SER A 131 -8.70 5.98 -2.92
CA SER A 131 -10.14 5.79 -2.93
C SER A 131 -10.77 6.96 -3.69
N ILE A 132 -11.58 6.64 -4.69
CA ILE A 132 -12.29 7.62 -5.50
C ILE A 132 -13.77 7.49 -5.16
N LYS A 133 -14.34 8.52 -4.52
CA LYS A 133 -15.72 8.52 -4.08
C LYS A 133 -16.62 9.20 -5.10
N LEU A 134 -17.82 8.66 -5.27
CA LEU A 134 -18.85 9.28 -6.09
C LEU A 134 -19.36 10.57 -5.43
N LYS A 135 -19.46 11.66 -6.19
CA LYS A 135 -19.98 12.94 -5.72
C LYS A 135 -21.28 13.35 -6.41
N ASN A 136 -21.49 12.94 -7.64
CA ASN A 136 -22.73 13.20 -8.36
C ASN A 136 -22.85 12.26 -9.56
N ILE A 137 -24.09 11.94 -9.92
CA ILE A 137 -24.47 11.26 -11.16
C ILE A 137 -25.45 12.14 -11.90
N GLN A 138 -25.19 12.41 -13.18
CA GLN A 138 -26.10 13.12 -14.06
C GLN A 138 -26.46 12.28 -15.26
N LEU A 139 -27.68 12.44 -15.73
CA LEU A 139 -28.20 11.79 -16.94
C LEU A 139 -28.50 12.86 -17.98
N VAL A 140 -27.83 12.78 -19.13
CA VAL A 140 -28.02 13.68 -20.25
C VAL A 140 -28.60 12.88 -21.43
N PRO A 141 -29.88 13.04 -21.78
CA PRO A 141 -30.45 12.38 -22.95
C PRO A 141 -29.75 12.86 -24.23
N LEU A 142 -29.40 11.93 -25.12
CA LEU A 142 -28.86 12.23 -26.42
C LEU A 142 -29.96 12.06 -27.54
N ASP A 143 -30.68 10.94 -27.45
CA ASP A 143 -31.82 10.63 -28.29
C ASP A 143 -32.80 9.69 -27.55
N GLU A 144 -33.77 9.10 -28.25
CA GLU A 144 -34.77 8.21 -27.66
C GLU A 144 -34.18 6.88 -27.15
N THR A 145 -32.99 6.50 -27.64
CA THR A 145 -32.36 5.21 -27.42
C THR A 145 -31.05 5.32 -26.63
N LYS A 146 -30.52 6.53 -26.42
CA LYS A 146 -29.21 6.76 -25.82
C LYS A 146 -29.22 7.90 -24.83
N VAL A 147 -28.48 7.69 -23.76
CA VAL A 147 -28.21 8.70 -22.74
C VAL A 147 -26.70 8.74 -22.43
N THR A 148 -26.20 9.90 -22.06
CA THR A 148 -24.89 10.02 -21.44
C THR A 148 -25.06 10.03 -19.92
N VAL A 149 -24.40 9.11 -19.23
CA VAL A 149 -24.25 9.13 -17.76
C VAL A 149 -22.95 9.84 -17.45
N VAL A 150 -23.02 10.88 -16.62
CA VAL A 150 -21.87 11.68 -16.15
C VAL A 150 -21.66 11.41 -14.68
N LEU A 151 -20.47 10.96 -14.31
CA LEU A 151 -20.05 10.72 -12.94
C LEU A 151 -19.06 11.81 -12.52
N VAL A 152 -19.38 12.55 -11.47
CA VAL A 152 -18.46 13.49 -10.80
C VAL A 152 -17.89 12.79 -9.57
N VAL A 153 -16.59 12.84 -9.39
CA VAL A 153 -15.90 12.12 -8.31
C VAL A 153 -15.13 13.06 -7.38
N SER A 154 -14.68 12.52 -6.26
CA SER A 154 -14.04 13.27 -5.16
C SER A 154 -12.71 13.93 -5.55
N THR A 155 -12.06 13.49 -6.61
CA THR A 155 -10.85 14.11 -7.18
C THR A 155 -11.14 15.38 -7.99
N GLY A 156 -12.43 15.64 -8.30
CA GLY A 156 -12.84 16.68 -9.23
C GLY A 156 -12.93 16.23 -10.68
N ASP A 157 -12.49 15.00 -10.98
CA ASP A 157 -12.60 14.44 -12.32
C ASP A 157 -14.04 14.13 -12.70
N VAL A 158 -14.32 14.19 -13.99
CA VAL A 158 -15.63 13.93 -14.57
C VAL A 158 -15.50 12.79 -15.60
N TYR A 159 -16.23 11.71 -15.35
CA TYR A 159 -16.31 10.56 -16.28
C TYR A 159 -17.65 10.55 -16.97
N SER A 160 -17.66 10.39 -18.28
CA SER A 160 -18.88 10.28 -19.06
C SER A 160 -18.93 8.96 -19.84
N LYS A 161 -20.11 8.36 -19.89
CA LYS A 161 -20.37 7.13 -20.63
C LYS A 161 -21.69 7.22 -21.35
N ILE A 162 -21.70 6.81 -22.62
CA ILE A 162 -22.93 6.59 -23.36
C ILE A 162 -23.51 5.25 -22.92
N MET A 163 -24.75 5.27 -22.51
CA MET A 163 -25.55 4.10 -22.15
C MET A 163 -26.71 3.97 -23.14
N ASN A 164 -26.85 2.79 -23.74
CA ASN A 164 -28.00 2.48 -24.57
C ASN A 164 -29.20 2.12 -23.69
N ILE A 165 -30.35 2.67 -24.02
CA ILE A 165 -31.61 2.36 -23.35
C ILE A 165 -32.14 1.05 -23.92
N SER A 166 -32.15 -0.01 -23.11
CA SER A 166 -32.67 -1.32 -23.51
C SER A 166 -34.17 -1.27 -23.75
N GLN A 167 -34.70 -2.15 -24.62
CA GLN A 167 -36.14 -2.27 -24.83
C GLN A 167 -36.88 -2.51 -23.51
N GLY A 168 -37.94 -1.74 -23.30
CA GLY A 168 -38.74 -1.83 -22.06
C GLY A 168 -38.32 -0.89 -20.94
N ILE A 169 -37.16 -0.23 -21.03
CA ILE A 169 -36.75 0.83 -20.11
C ILE A 169 -37.18 2.19 -20.67
N LYS A 170 -37.85 2.99 -19.86
CA LYS A 170 -38.22 4.36 -20.22
C LYS A 170 -37.18 5.34 -19.68
N LEU A 171 -36.95 6.46 -20.37
CA LEU A 171 -36.09 7.52 -19.91
C LEU A 171 -36.48 8.03 -18.50
N GLN A 172 -37.78 8.01 -18.20
CA GLN A 172 -38.29 8.41 -16.88
C GLN A 172 -37.85 7.44 -15.78
N ASP A 173 -37.82 6.14 -16.06
CA ASP A 173 -37.35 5.11 -15.12
C ASP A 173 -35.85 5.32 -14.80
N LEU A 174 -35.05 5.67 -15.81
CA LEU A 174 -33.63 6.02 -15.62
C LEU A 174 -33.47 7.30 -14.76
N ARG A 175 -34.30 8.32 -14.97
CA ARG A 175 -34.25 9.55 -14.13
C ARG A 175 -34.56 9.26 -12.70
N ILE A 176 -35.56 8.43 -12.43
CA ILE A 176 -35.91 7.99 -11.07
C ILE A 176 -34.75 7.21 -10.45
N ALA A 177 -34.18 6.26 -11.18
CA ALA A 177 -33.06 5.47 -10.72
C ALA A 177 -31.82 6.35 -10.37
N ILE A 178 -31.48 7.31 -11.24
CA ILE A 178 -30.38 8.24 -10.98
C ILE A 178 -30.63 9.13 -9.75
N ARG A 179 -31.87 9.56 -9.53
CA ARG A 179 -32.23 10.27 -8.30
C ARG A 179 -31.94 9.41 -7.07
N ILE A 180 -32.43 8.16 -7.05
CA ILE A 180 -32.21 7.22 -5.95
C ILE A 180 -30.73 6.93 -5.77
N PHE A 181 -29.97 6.76 -6.86
CA PHE A 181 -28.51 6.56 -6.81
C PHE A 181 -27.80 7.77 -6.21
N ASN A 182 -28.17 8.99 -6.58
CA ASN A 182 -27.61 10.20 -5.95
C ASN A 182 -27.97 10.32 -4.45
N GLU A 183 -29.14 9.87 -4.04
CA GLU A 183 -29.53 9.90 -2.62
C GLU A 183 -28.78 8.85 -1.76
N ARG A 184 -28.38 7.72 -2.36
CA ARG A 184 -27.91 6.54 -1.63
C ARG A 184 -26.45 6.17 -1.88
N LEU A 185 -25.84 6.61 -2.98
CA LEU A 185 -24.49 6.20 -3.40
C LEU A 185 -23.44 7.32 -3.28
N LEU A 186 -23.85 8.53 -2.87
CA LEU A 186 -22.86 9.60 -2.67
C LEU A 186 -21.89 9.23 -1.54
N ASP A 187 -20.63 9.63 -1.73
CA ASP A 187 -19.51 9.36 -0.84
C ASP A 187 -19.13 7.87 -0.70
N ILE A 188 -19.73 6.99 -1.48
CA ILE A 188 -19.30 5.58 -1.61
C ILE A 188 -18.15 5.49 -2.61
N ASP A 189 -17.19 4.60 -2.33
CA ASP A 189 -16.09 4.29 -3.24
C ASP A 189 -16.61 3.72 -4.56
N LEU A 190 -16.10 4.22 -5.68
CA LEU A 190 -16.53 3.77 -7.02
C LEU A 190 -16.39 2.25 -7.20
N GLU A 191 -15.38 1.63 -6.60
CA GLU A 191 -15.19 0.17 -6.64
C GLU A 191 -16.32 -0.60 -5.95
N GLN A 192 -16.95 0.00 -4.96
CA GLN A 192 -18.02 -0.63 -4.18
C GLN A 192 -19.40 -0.39 -4.78
N ILE A 193 -19.56 0.65 -5.63
CA ILE A 193 -20.86 1.03 -6.18
C ILE A 193 -21.59 -0.12 -6.87
N PRO A 194 -20.95 -0.95 -7.75
CA PRO A 194 -21.66 -2.06 -8.37
C PRO A 194 -22.30 -3.02 -7.36
N LYS A 195 -21.64 -3.25 -6.22
CA LYS A 195 -22.15 -4.09 -5.13
C LYS A 195 -23.30 -3.39 -4.38
N PHE A 196 -23.15 -2.10 -4.09
CA PHE A 196 -24.16 -1.32 -3.38
C PHE A 196 -25.43 -1.11 -4.22
N ILE A 197 -25.33 -0.94 -5.53
CA ILE A 197 -26.50 -0.77 -6.41
C ILE A 197 -27.46 -1.96 -6.28
N TYR A 198 -26.95 -3.19 -6.17
CA TYR A 198 -27.82 -4.36 -5.98
C TYR A 198 -28.59 -4.32 -4.66
N THR A 199 -28.08 -3.69 -3.63
CA THR A 199 -28.80 -3.52 -2.35
C THR A 199 -29.97 -2.54 -2.44
N LEU A 200 -30.01 -1.72 -3.50
CA LEU A 200 -31.10 -0.77 -3.75
C LEU A 200 -32.25 -1.38 -4.57
N ALA A 201 -32.18 -2.67 -4.91
CA ALA A 201 -33.19 -3.35 -5.73
C ALA A 201 -34.60 -3.20 -5.17
N GLU A 202 -34.80 -3.38 -3.86
CA GLU A 202 -36.10 -3.26 -3.20
C GLU A 202 -36.65 -1.83 -3.24
N VAL A 203 -35.78 -0.83 -3.10
CA VAL A 203 -36.16 0.59 -3.16
C VAL A 203 -36.53 0.97 -4.59
N LEU A 204 -35.76 0.53 -5.57
CA LEU A 204 -36.04 0.77 -6.99
C LEU A 204 -37.32 0.08 -7.45
N ALA A 205 -37.60 -1.13 -6.96
CA ALA A 205 -38.82 -1.89 -7.29
C ALA A 205 -40.12 -1.16 -6.96
N GLN A 206 -40.09 -0.24 -6.00
CA GLN A 206 -41.28 0.56 -5.59
C GLN A 206 -41.60 1.63 -6.62
N GLU A 207 -40.60 2.16 -7.36
CA GLU A 207 -40.82 3.31 -8.26
C GLU A 207 -40.52 2.98 -9.73
N VAL A 208 -39.81 1.89 -10.00
CA VAL A 208 -39.33 1.52 -11.37
C VAL A 208 -39.77 0.10 -11.72
N LYS A 209 -40.62 -0.04 -12.73
CA LYS A 209 -41.18 -1.35 -13.12
C LYS A 209 -40.11 -2.37 -13.55
N ASN A 210 -39.15 -1.96 -14.36
CA ASN A 210 -38.08 -2.82 -14.91
C ASN A 210 -36.74 -2.54 -14.18
N TYR A 211 -36.76 -2.41 -12.86
CA TYR A 211 -35.62 -2.00 -12.05
C TYR A 211 -34.40 -2.91 -12.21
N GLN A 212 -34.59 -4.20 -12.41
CA GLN A 212 -33.47 -5.16 -12.62
C GLN A 212 -32.69 -4.86 -13.91
N ASP A 213 -33.43 -4.58 -15.00
CA ASP A 213 -32.81 -4.23 -16.28
C ASP A 213 -32.08 -2.88 -16.21
N VAL A 214 -32.63 -1.92 -15.46
CA VAL A 214 -31.99 -0.63 -15.18
C VAL A 214 -30.68 -0.85 -14.40
N ILE A 215 -30.69 -1.64 -13.32
CA ILE A 215 -29.50 -1.95 -12.54
C ILE A 215 -28.43 -2.62 -13.41
N ASN A 216 -28.80 -3.68 -14.14
CA ASN A 216 -27.87 -4.44 -14.98
C ASN A 216 -27.28 -3.58 -16.10
N SER A 217 -28.11 -2.79 -16.77
CA SER A 217 -27.66 -1.86 -17.81
C SER A 217 -26.72 -0.79 -17.25
N PHE A 218 -27.03 -0.23 -16.11
CA PHE A 218 -26.18 0.77 -15.48
C PHE A 218 -24.81 0.19 -15.09
N ILE A 219 -24.78 -0.98 -14.44
CA ILE A 219 -23.52 -1.62 -14.01
C ILE A 219 -22.71 -2.04 -15.24
N SER A 220 -23.29 -2.72 -16.21
CA SER A 220 -22.54 -3.26 -17.34
C SER A 220 -22.03 -2.18 -18.30
N GLN A 221 -22.77 -1.09 -18.47
CA GLN A 221 -22.42 -0.06 -19.43
C GLN A 221 -21.64 1.11 -18.82
N VAL A 222 -21.89 1.47 -17.56
CA VAL A 222 -21.23 2.60 -16.88
C VAL A 222 -20.00 2.15 -16.12
N PHE A 223 -20.07 1.05 -15.34
CA PHE A 223 -18.95 0.50 -14.55
C PHE A 223 -18.18 -0.59 -15.30
N ASN A 224 -17.91 -0.36 -16.60
CA ASN A 224 -17.17 -1.29 -17.45
C ASN A 224 -15.64 -1.23 -17.21
N GLU A 225 -14.88 -2.04 -17.96
CA GLU A 225 -13.41 -2.13 -17.92
C GLU A 225 -12.69 -0.77 -18.00
N LYS A 226 -13.24 0.17 -18.79
CA LYS A 226 -12.60 1.49 -18.95
C LYS A 226 -12.66 2.34 -17.67
N LEU A 227 -13.72 2.23 -16.88
CA LEU A 227 -13.77 2.92 -15.59
C LEU A 227 -12.82 2.27 -14.56
N LYS A 228 -12.66 0.95 -14.63
CA LYS A 228 -11.70 0.21 -13.78
C LYS A 228 -10.26 0.70 -13.96
N ILE A 229 -9.86 1.13 -15.17
CA ILE A 229 -8.50 1.65 -15.42
C ILE A 229 -8.18 2.86 -14.53
N TYR A 230 -9.16 3.72 -14.27
CA TYR A 230 -8.96 4.90 -13.40
C TYR A 230 -8.86 4.54 -11.91
N MET A 231 -9.32 3.34 -11.54
CA MET A 231 -9.30 2.82 -10.18
C MET A 231 -8.08 1.93 -9.90
N GLN A 232 -7.20 1.74 -10.90
CA GLN A 232 -6.03 0.88 -10.78
C GLN A 232 -4.95 1.49 -9.88
N ASN A 233 -4.14 0.61 -9.32
CA ASN A 233 -2.95 0.98 -8.59
C ASN A 233 -1.97 1.74 -9.51
N LYS A 234 -1.39 2.83 -9.01
CA LYS A 234 -0.23 3.47 -9.65
C LYS A 234 1.04 2.83 -9.10
N VAL A 235 1.79 2.16 -9.96
CA VAL A 235 3.01 1.45 -9.59
C VAL A 235 4.23 2.22 -10.07
N TYR A 236 5.17 2.50 -9.17
CA TYR A 236 6.40 3.22 -9.43
C TYR A 236 7.61 2.33 -9.08
N GLY A 237 8.65 2.40 -9.89
CA GLY A 237 9.86 1.59 -9.70
C GLY A 237 9.62 0.08 -9.88
N LYS A 238 8.69 -0.34 -10.75
CA LYS A 238 8.41 -1.76 -11.04
C LYS A 238 9.67 -2.54 -11.42
N ASN A 239 10.58 -1.91 -12.16
CA ASN A 239 11.85 -2.51 -12.56
C ASN A 239 12.74 -2.83 -11.36
N ASN A 240 12.60 -2.12 -10.24
CA ASN A 240 13.36 -2.40 -9.03
C ASN A 240 13.05 -3.79 -8.46
N LEU A 241 11.82 -4.32 -8.62
CA LEU A 241 11.51 -5.71 -8.29
C LEU A 241 12.00 -6.69 -9.35
N ILE A 242 11.82 -6.35 -10.63
CA ILE A 242 12.15 -7.26 -11.76
C ILE A 242 13.65 -7.55 -11.81
N LEU A 243 14.49 -6.58 -11.44
CA LEU A 243 15.95 -6.69 -11.46
C LEU A 243 16.55 -7.33 -10.19
N LYS A 244 15.73 -7.69 -9.19
CA LYS A 244 16.21 -8.36 -7.97
C LYS A 244 16.40 -9.86 -8.23
N GLU A 245 17.64 -10.31 -8.24
CA GLU A 245 18.02 -11.72 -8.45
C GLU A 245 17.57 -12.63 -7.28
N GLU A 246 17.38 -12.07 -6.08
CA GLU A 246 17.00 -12.81 -4.88
C GLU A 246 15.53 -13.24 -4.88
N ILE A 247 14.70 -12.68 -5.78
CA ILE A 247 13.29 -13.02 -5.91
C ILE A 247 13.12 -14.08 -6.99
N ASP A 248 12.66 -15.26 -6.63
CA ASP A 248 12.33 -16.30 -7.59
C ASP A 248 11.17 -15.89 -8.52
N ARG A 249 11.12 -16.51 -9.70
CA ARG A 249 10.13 -16.16 -10.75
C ARG A 249 8.69 -16.26 -10.30
N LYS A 250 8.37 -17.23 -9.43
CA LYS A 250 7.01 -17.43 -8.92
C LYS A 250 6.64 -16.30 -7.96
N SER A 251 7.50 -16.02 -7.00
CA SER A 251 7.34 -14.91 -6.05
C SER A 251 7.24 -13.57 -6.76
N LEU A 252 8.07 -13.33 -7.79
CA LEU A 252 8.00 -12.12 -8.61
C LEU A 252 6.64 -12.00 -9.32
N SER A 253 6.16 -13.07 -9.94
CA SER A 253 4.85 -13.08 -10.62
C SER A 253 3.70 -12.79 -9.65
N GLU A 254 3.73 -13.37 -8.44
CA GLU A 254 2.75 -13.12 -7.38
C GLU A 254 2.79 -11.65 -6.92
N MET A 255 3.98 -11.09 -6.72
CA MET A 255 4.15 -9.68 -6.34
C MET A 255 3.62 -8.73 -7.42
N LEU A 256 3.95 -8.98 -8.70
CA LEU A 256 3.49 -8.17 -9.82
C LEU A 256 1.97 -8.22 -9.96
N ASN A 257 1.38 -9.42 -9.87
CA ASN A 257 -0.08 -9.56 -9.89
C ASN A 257 -0.75 -8.83 -8.71
N LEU A 258 -0.17 -8.91 -7.52
CA LEU A 258 -0.67 -8.21 -6.34
C LEU A 258 -0.69 -6.70 -6.56
N ILE A 259 0.45 -6.10 -6.96
CA ILE A 259 0.58 -4.64 -7.09
C ILE A 259 -0.21 -4.06 -8.26
N GLU A 260 -0.52 -4.85 -9.28
CA GLU A 260 -1.29 -4.38 -10.43
C GLU A 260 -2.80 -4.48 -10.23
N ASN A 261 -3.27 -5.51 -9.52
CA ASN A 261 -4.68 -5.88 -9.54
C ASN A 261 -5.38 -5.79 -8.17
N PHE A 262 -4.63 -5.69 -7.06
CA PHE A 262 -5.22 -5.77 -5.71
C PHE A 262 -4.72 -4.64 -4.80
N SER A 263 -5.47 -4.38 -3.74
CA SER A 263 -4.98 -3.58 -2.62
C SER A 263 -3.95 -4.40 -1.84
N VAL A 264 -2.74 -3.86 -1.71
CA VAL A 264 -1.69 -4.49 -0.90
C VAL A 264 -2.13 -4.53 0.56
N TRP A 265 -2.73 -3.43 1.03
CA TRP A 265 -3.25 -3.32 2.41
C TRP A 265 -4.26 -4.42 2.75
N GLU A 266 -5.20 -4.70 1.84
CA GLU A 266 -6.25 -5.71 2.08
C GLU A 266 -5.72 -7.14 2.02
N LYS A 267 -4.65 -7.36 1.27
CA LYS A 267 -4.02 -8.68 1.14
C LYS A 267 -3.03 -9.00 2.25
N LEU A 268 -2.52 -7.99 2.95
CA LEU A 268 -1.70 -8.22 4.13
C LEU A 268 -2.59 -8.63 5.30
N GLU A 269 -2.45 -9.87 5.76
CA GLU A 269 -3.14 -10.38 6.93
C GLU A 269 -2.82 -9.55 8.19
N GLU A 270 -3.69 -9.62 9.20
CA GLU A 270 -3.73 -8.77 10.38
C GLU A 270 -2.47 -8.83 11.27
N THR A 271 -1.38 -8.26 10.81
CA THR A 271 -0.23 -7.90 11.66
C THR A 271 -0.21 -6.39 11.95
N ALA A 272 -1.38 -5.75 11.81
CA ALA A 272 -1.47 -4.31 11.98
C ALA A 272 -1.16 -3.89 13.41
N ASP A 273 -0.21 -2.98 13.58
CA ASP A 273 -0.22 -2.06 14.70
C ASP A 273 -1.40 -1.09 14.47
N GLU A 274 -2.55 -1.40 15.07
CA GLU A 274 -3.81 -0.64 14.90
C GLU A 274 -3.64 0.84 15.24
N GLN A 275 -2.62 1.20 16.06
CA GLN A 275 -2.36 2.58 16.44
C GLN A 275 -1.67 3.41 15.35
N GLN A 276 -1.05 2.79 14.32
CA GLN A 276 -0.28 3.51 13.31
C GLN A 276 -0.84 3.42 11.89
N ASN A 277 -1.95 2.73 11.66
CA ASN A 277 -2.47 2.42 10.32
C ASN A 277 -1.38 1.84 9.38
N LEU A 278 -0.46 1.04 9.93
CA LEU A 278 0.68 0.45 9.27
C LEU A 278 0.59 -1.07 9.32
N LYS A 279 0.66 -1.73 8.17
CA LYS A 279 0.81 -3.18 8.04
C LYS A 279 2.17 -3.52 7.49
N ILE A 280 2.83 -4.50 8.12
CA ILE A 280 4.14 -5.01 7.68
C ILE A 280 4.02 -6.52 7.54
N SER A 281 4.46 -7.05 6.41
CA SER A 281 4.60 -8.48 6.19
C SER A 281 5.97 -8.77 5.57
N ILE A 282 6.70 -9.68 6.17
CA ILE A 282 8.04 -10.08 5.73
C ILE A 282 8.07 -11.60 5.72
N ASP A 283 8.41 -12.18 4.57
CA ASP A 283 8.71 -13.60 4.43
C ASP A 283 10.19 -13.84 4.09
N SER A 284 10.54 -15.01 3.62
CA SER A 284 11.95 -15.38 3.34
C SER A 284 12.58 -14.59 2.19
N SER A 285 11.79 -14.03 1.29
CA SER A 285 12.27 -13.34 0.09
C SER A 285 11.66 -11.96 -0.14
N ARG A 286 10.53 -11.65 0.49
CA ARG A 286 9.70 -10.48 0.20
C ARG A 286 9.40 -9.66 1.44
N THR A 287 9.33 -8.35 1.23
CA THR A 287 8.88 -7.38 2.25
C THR A 287 7.81 -6.48 1.68
N TYR A 288 6.76 -6.30 2.47
CA TYR A 288 5.66 -5.39 2.21
C TYR A 288 5.47 -4.47 3.42
N MET A 289 5.41 -3.18 3.19
CA MET A 289 4.94 -2.20 4.16
C MET A 289 3.83 -1.38 3.52
N SER A 290 2.66 -1.37 4.12
CA SER A 290 1.49 -0.66 3.61
C SER A 290 0.90 0.24 4.69
N LYS A 291 0.46 1.43 4.29
CA LYS A 291 -0.16 2.43 5.18
C LYS A 291 -1.41 3.00 4.53
N LYS A 292 -2.51 3.04 5.27
CA LYS A 292 -3.70 3.80 4.90
C LYS A 292 -3.63 5.19 5.52
N ILE A 293 -3.83 6.19 4.70
CA ILE A 293 -3.76 7.60 5.08
C ILE A 293 -5.12 8.20 4.77
N GLU A 294 -5.85 8.53 5.81
CA GLU A 294 -7.14 9.19 5.70
C GLU A 294 -6.96 10.70 5.53
N SER A 295 -7.71 11.27 4.62
CA SER A 295 -7.80 12.69 4.38
C SER A 295 -9.29 13.08 4.35
N LYS A 296 -9.59 14.39 4.48
CA LYS A 296 -10.99 14.89 4.53
C LYS A 296 -11.88 14.37 3.39
N SER A 297 -11.33 14.12 2.22
CA SER A 297 -12.10 13.72 1.02
C SER A 297 -11.82 12.30 0.56
N ASN A 298 -10.64 11.74 0.82
CA ASN A 298 -10.20 10.46 0.25
C ASN A 298 -9.32 9.69 1.23
N THR A 299 -9.34 8.36 1.11
CA THR A 299 -8.35 7.49 1.71
C THR A 299 -7.32 7.13 0.64
N THR A 300 -6.05 7.27 0.96
CA THR A 300 -4.95 6.87 0.07
C THR A 300 -4.15 5.75 0.74
N GLU A 301 -3.99 4.65 0.03
CA GLU A 301 -3.08 3.58 0.39
C GLU A 301 -1.72 3.85 -0.24
N ILE A 302 -0.66 3.76 0.54
CA ILE A 302 0.71 3.75 0.05
C ILE A 302 1.37 2.46 0.53
N SER A 303 1.91 1.71 -0.41
CA SER A 303 2.59 0.44 -0.13
C SER A 303 3.99 0.47 -0.73
N ILE A 304 4.97 0.04 0.05
CA ILE A 304 6.35 -0.13 -0.40
C ILE A 304 6.70 -1.61 -0.39
N LEU A 305 7.32 -2.06 -1.46
CA LEU A 305 7.72 -3.45 -1.67
C LEU A 305 9.22 -3.53 -1.92
N SER A 306 9.85 -4.57 -1.39
CA SER A 306 11.28 -4.88 -1.61
C SER A 306 11.56 -6.35 -1.28
N THR A 307 12.83 -6.76 -1.33
CA THR A 307 13.30 -8.07 -0.83
C THR A 307 13.31 -8.11 0.70
N SER A 308 13.46 -9.30 1.29
CA SER A 308 13.61 -9.45 2.75
C SER A 308 14.92 -8.85 3.29
N ALA A 309 15.96 -8.75 2.47
CA ALA A 309 17.24 -8.12 2.81
C ALA A 309 17.23 -6.61 2.47
N THR A 310 16.24 -5.88 2.93
CA THR A 310 16.06 -4.44 2.64
C THR A 310 16.38 -3.57 3.85
N ASP A 311 16.60 -2.27 3.61
CA ASP A 311 16.75 -1.25 4.66
C ASP A 311 15.35 -0.86 5.20
N TYR A 312 14.95 -1.52 6.29
CA TYR A 312 13.64 -1.31 6.93
C TYR A 312 13.47 0.10 7.50
N ASP A 313 14.55 0.71 8.00
CA ASP A 313 14.55 2.07 8.54
C ASP A 313 14.23 3.07 7.44
N LYS A 314 14.88 2.89 6.29
CA LYS A 314 14.65 3.72 5.10
C LYS A 314 13.24 3.51 4.52
N MET A 315 12.77 2.27 4.50
CA MET A 315 11.44 1.91 4.01
C MET A 315 10.34 2.57 4.85
N LYS A 316 10.44 2.48 6.17
CA LYS A 316 9.51 3.11 7.11
C LYS A 316 9.58 4.64 7.06
N THR A 317 10.81 5.19 6.96
CA THR A 317 11.03 6.63 6.78
C THR A 317 10.36 7.15 5.51
N ALA A 318 10.51 6.44 4.39
CA ALA A 318 9.88 6.80 3.12
C ALA A 318 8.34 6.84 3.22
N LEU A 319 7.72 5.84 3.88
CA LEU A 319 6.29 5.83 4.14
C LEU A 319 5.83 7.03 4.97
N ASN A 320 6.55 7.35 6.05
CA ASN A 320 6.21 8.48 6.91
C ASN A 320 6.36 9.82 6.17
N VAL A 321 7.40 9.97 5.35
CA VAL A 321 7.61 11.16 4.53
C VAL A 321 6.49 11.33 3.50
N LEU A 322 6.09 10.26 2.82
CA LEU A 322 4.97 10.30 1.87
C LEU A 322 3.64 10.64 2.57
N GLU A 323 3.41 10.13 3.78
CA GLU A 323 2.26 10.53 4.59
C GLU A 323 2.29 12.03 4.94
N MET A 324 3.46 12.55 5.32
CA MET A 324 3.62 13.99 5.63
C MET A 324 3.32 14.88 4.41
N ILE A 325 3.77 14.46 3.21
CA ILE A 325 3.52 15.19 1.97
C ILE A 325 2.03 15.16 1.63
N LEU A 326 1.38 13.96 1.71
CA LEU A 326 -0.06 13.81 1.50
C LEU A 326 -0.90 14.70 2.42
N LYS A 327 -0.49 14.84 3.69
CA LYS A 327 -1.20 15.67 4.66
C LYS A 327 -0.96 17.17 4.48
N LYS A 328 0.20 17.57 3.91
CA LYS A 328 0.55 18.98 3.65
C LYS A 328 -0.03 19.52 2.34
N GLY A 329 -0.08 18.72 1.27
CA GLY A 329 -0.55 19.17 -0.06
C GLY A 329 -2.04 19.47 -0.17
N LYS A 330 -2.73 19.65 0.97
CA LYS A 330 -4.17 19.88 1.08
C LYS A 330 -4.53 21.05 2.03
N LYS A 331 -3.63 22.04 2.17
CA LYS A 331 -3.96 23.31 2.82
C LYS A 331 -4.45 24.35 1.79
#